data_8b93b44bbf462bca6ba4369f7473bd20
#
_entry.id   8b93b44bbf462bca6ba4369f7473bd20
#
_cell.length_a   1.000
_cell.length_b   1.000
_cell.length_c   1.000
_cell.angle_alpha   90.00
_cell.angle_beta   90.00
_cell.angle_gamma   90.00
#
_symmetry.space_group_name_H-M   'P 1'
#
loop_
_entity.id
_entity.type
_entity.pdbx_description
1 polymer ?
#
loop_
_entity_poly.entity_id
_entity_poly.type
_entity_poly.pdbx_seq_one_letter_code
_entity_poly.pdbx_strand_id
1 'polypeptide(L)'
;VIKKKPAIQNKKNSSEQIQLAAIGMEAEFAVILDGEQVKPEDVFRTPRNIIREEMMHRTGRSYHLPTGGAIYFDTGVIEVATPVIEIQRGCAARAGRSLWEGILFLRQELDAWQAERDHDVQLVGFSTHYNISFELPRAEQGTTRTVEQLALLLAYLLPVPVMMLAANRRSTGIGVRPRGDRIEITADFTPDAPLMIATATLIVGIVREVMEWPAYDLQSLDDAGLPIISGFAPIPHTSRKGWLARYTCFPRNPFTAQVDEADWTTTDGRVMSLRGIAGQITRHFWPNIRRISDPFTLRLIGAVMRGRAPSLLDLEDRPEEYEDVGRLCTWEDLFPEKILPRSLYERVLIHAINGQKLHINGEWYTPTGMRGWSRVIFRKGSDNTRHIFTLDYLLQHLPNWERPKRRGKRAKKSPARKRIRRTSNDQ
;
A
#
# COMPACT_ATOMS: atom_id res chain seq x y z
N VAL A 1 -20.59 -21.50 -53.17
CA VAL A 1 -21.04 -20.36 -52.34
C VAL A 1 -20.56 -20.61 -50.93
N ILE A 2 -19.40 -20.06 -50.59
CA ILE A 2 -18.79 -20.19 -49.24
C ILE A 2 -19.36 -19.06 -48.38
N LYS A 3 -20.19 -19.41 -47.40
CA LYS A 3 -20.70 -18.44 -46.38
C LYS A 3 -19.52 -18.04 -45.46
N LYS A 4 -19.06 -16.78 -45.60
CA LYS A 4 -18.16 -16.16 -44.63
C LYS A 4 -18.86 -16.06 -43.29
N LYS A 5 -18.29 -16.68 -42.23
CA LYS A 5 -18.67 -16.42 -40.82
C LYS A 5 -18.41 -14.95 -40.50
N PRO A 6 -19.29 -14.27 -39.77
CA PRO A 6 -19.05 -12.89 -39.33
C PRO A 6 -17.86 -12.87 -38.36
N ALA A 7 -16.92 -11.99 -38.64
CA ALA A 7 -15.80 -11.70 -37.72
C ALA A 7 -16.34 -11.20 -36.39
N ILE A 8 -16.05 -11.95 -35.31
CA ILE A 8 -16.29 -11.50 -33.95
C ILE A 8 -15.35 -10.28 -33.74
N GLN A 9 -15.93 -9.11 -33.81
CA GLN A 9 -15.25 -7.89 -33.36
C GLN A 9 -15.00 -8.04 -31.86
N ASN A 10 -13.75 -8.40 -31.49
CA ASN A 10 -13.24 -8.21 -30.16
C ASN A 10 -13.25 -6.70 -29.86
N LYS A 11 -14.36 -6.18 -29.34
CA LYS A 11 -14.37 -4.91 -28.61
C LYS A 11 -13.42 -5.09 -27.45
N LYS A 12 -12.17 -4.62 -27.59
CA LYS A 12 -11.27 -4.37 -26.46
C LYS A 12 -12.07 -3.52 -25.47
N ASN A 13 -12.49 -4.13 -24.38
CA ASN A 13 -13.20 -3.46 -23.29
C ASN A 13 -12.30 -2.38 -22.70
N SER A 14 -12.60 -1.15 -23.01
CA SER A 14 -11.98 0.07 -22.51
C SER A 14 -12.51 0.43 -21.12
N SER A 15 -12.56 -0.49 -20.15
CA SER A 15 -13.01 -0.12 -18.80
C SER A 15 -12.53 -1.07 -17.72
N GLU A 16 -11.20 -1.21 -17.59
CA GLU A 16 -10.62 -1.83 -16.40
C GLU A 16 -10.26 -0.81 -15.31
N GLN A 17 -10.36 0.48 -15.60
CA GLN A 17 -9.98 1.55 -14.70
C GLN A 17 -11.04 1.80 -13.63
N ILE A 18 -10.59 2.07 -12.42
CA ILE A 18 -11.40 2.59 -11.33
C ILE A 18 -11.67 4.06 -11.64
N GLN A 19 -12.94 4.50 -11.62
CA GLN A 19 -13.32 5.87 -11.97
C GLN A 19 -12.80 6.90 -10.96
N LEU A 20 -12.78 6.53 -9.67
CA LEU A 20 -12.21 7.39 -8.64
C LEU A 20 -10.72 7.10 -8.46
N ALA A 21 -9.90 8.14 -8.40
CA ALA A 21 -8.51 7.98 -8.04
C ALA A 21 -8.40 7.29 -6.67
N ALA A 22 -7.49 6.32 -6.57
CA ALA A 22 -7.39 5.47 -5.40
C ALA A 22 -5.94 5.22 -4.98
N ILE A 23 -5.76 4.95 -3.68
CA ILE A 23 -4.54 4.41 -3.10
C ILE A 23 -4.75 2.95 -2.71
N GLY A 24 -3.73 2.12 -2.92
CA GLY A 24 -3.53 0.82 -2.30
C GLY A 24 -2.14 0.75 -1.70
N MET A 25 -1.98 -0.03 -0.64
CA MET A 25 -0.67 -0.30 -0.04
C MET A 25 -0.46 -1.80 0.04
N GLU A 26 0.79 -2.21 -0.09
CA GLU A 26 1.24 -3.59 0.07
C GLU A 26 2.45 -3.60 1.00
N ALA A 27 2.51 -4.54 1.95
CA ALA A 27 3.68 -4.79 2.77
C ALA A 27 4.21 -6.19 2.48
N GLU A 28 5.50 -6.28 2.23
CA GLU A 28 6.21 -7.53 1.96
C GLU A 28 7.00 -7.95 3.19
N PHE A 29 6.95 -9.25 3.50
CA PHE A 29 7.65 -9.85 4.63
C PHE A 29 8.46 -11.07 4.17
N ALA A 30 9.75 -11.08 4.50
CA ALA A 30 10.52 -12.31 4.50
C ALA A 30 10.06 -13.20 5.65
N VAL A 31 10.13 -14.52 5.46
CA VAL A 31 9.73 -15.50 6.47
C VAL A 31 10.99 -16.16 7.03
N ILE A 32 11.12 -16.13 8.36
CA ILE A 32 12.11 -16.91 9.10
C ILE A 32 11.35 -18.05 9.77
N LEU A 33 11.76 -19.29 9.50
CA LEU A 33 11.22 -20.49 10.11
C LEU A 33 12.34 -21.18 10.90
N ASP A 34 12.15 -21.33 12.21
CA ASP A 34 13.13 -21.95 13.11
C ASP A 34 14.54 -21.33 12.99
N GLY A 35 14.59 -20.01 12.77
CA GLY A 35 15.83 -19.25 12.63
C GLY A 35 16.42 -19.19 11.21
N GLU A 36 15.83 -19.88 10.23
CA GLU A 36 16.29 -19.87 8.84
C GLU A 36 15.33 -19.13 7.91
N GLN A 37 15.85 -18.30 7.00
CA GLN A 37 15.04 -17.65 5.99
C GLN A 37 14.55 -18.66 4.95
N VAL A 38 13.24 -18.74 4.78
CA VAL A 38 12.58 -19.69 3.88
C VAL A 38 11.68 -18.97 2.87
N LYS A 39 11.36 -19.66 1.77
CA LYS A 39 10.33 -19.17 0.84
C LYS A 39 8.96 -19.64 1.31
N PRO A 40 7.98 -18.74 1.50
CA PRO A 40 6.64 -19.12 1.94
C PRO A 40 5.94 -20.10 0.99
N GLU A 41 6.27 -20.06 -0.31
CA GLU A 41 5.75 -21.00 -1.31
C GLU A 41 6.21 -22.43 -1.05
N ASP A 42 7.42 -22.63 -0.56
CA ASP A 42 7.99 -23.96 -0.30
C ASP A 42 7.41 -24.54 1.01
N VAL A 43 7.25 -23.70 2.04
CA VAL A 43 6.75 -24.13 3.36
C VAL A 43 5.23 -24.24 3.39
N PHE A 44 4.55 -23.17 3.01
CA PHE A 44 3.10 -23.07 3.16
C PHE A 44 2.34 -23.42 1.88
N ARG A 45 2.98 -23.40 0.71
CA ARG A 45 2.43 -23.62 -0.64
C ARG A 45 1.38 -22.59 -1.07
N THR A 46 0.48 -22.21 -0.19
CA THR A 46 -0.62 -21.27 -0.46
C THR A 46 -1.09 -20.64 0.86
N PRO A 47 -1.55 -19.39 0.85
CA PRO A 47 -2.11 -18.74 2.03
C PRO A 47 -3.22 -19.52 2.75
N ARG A 48 -3.95 -20.39 2.03
CA ARG A 48 -4.99 -21.26 2.62
C ARG A 48 -4.46 -22.28 3.63
N ASN A 49 -3.17 -22.59 3.57
CA ASN A 49 -2.57 -23.52 4.53
C ASN A 49 -2.15 -22.83 5.84
N ILE A 50 -2.20 -21.51 5.87
CA ILE A 50 -1.96 -20.70 7.07
C ILE A 50 -3.29 -20.22 7.63
N ILE A 51 -4.14 -19.65 6.78
CA ILE A 51 -5.35 -18.91 7.19
C ILE A 51 -6.53 -19.87 7.29
N ARG A 52 -7.13 -19.94 8.46
CA ARG A 52 -8.29 -20.79 8.78
C ARG A 52 -9.63 -20.12 8.51
N GLU A 53 -9.63 -18.78 8.53
CA GLU A 53 -10.85 -18.01 8.22
C GLU A 53 -11.22 -18.18 6.74
N GLU A 54 -12.49 -18.01 6.45
CA GLU A 54 -12.99 -18.10 5.09
C GLU A 54 -12.49 -16.91 4.26
N MET A 55 -11.79 -17.21 3.18
CA MET A 55 -11.24 -16.24 2.26
C MET A 55 -11.89 -16.31 0.89
N MET A 56 -12.08 -15.16 0.25
CA MET A 56 -12.58 -15.13 -1.13
C MET A 56 -11.41 -15.27 -2.11
N HIS A 57 -11.53 -16.23 -3.04
CA HIS A 57 -10.56 -16.41 -4.12
C HIS A 57 -10.52 -15.16 -5.03
N ARG A 58 -9.31 -14.67 -5.31
CA ARG A 58 -9.08 -13.54 -6.20
C ARG A 58 -8.64 -14.03 -7.58
N THR A 59 -7.39 -14.44 -7.71
CA THR A 59 -6.81 -14.95 -8.97
C THR A 59 -5.55 -15.75 -8.63
N GLY A 60 -5.28 -16.84 -9.33
CA GLY A 60 -4.13 -17.69 -9.04
C GLY A 60 -4.15 -18.21 -7.59
N ARG A 61 -3.09 -17.95 -6.83
CA ARG A 61 -2.96 -18.30 -5.41
C ARG A 61 -3.16 -17.08 -4.48
N SER A 62 -3.92 -16.11 -4.91
CA SER A 62 -4.20 -14.86 -4.20
C SER A 62 -5.60 -14.88 -3.60
N TYR A 63 -5.75 -14.42 -2.37
CA TYR A 63 -7.00 -14.48 -1.62
C TYR A 63 -7.28 -13.16 -0.92
N HIS A 64 -8.56 -12.77 -0.91
CA HIS A 64 -9.02 -11.65 -0.11
C HIS A 64 -9.35 -12.07 1.30
N LEU A 65 -8.88 -11.28 2.26
CA LEU A 65 -9.15 -11.42 3.67
C LEU A 65 -10.54 -10.86 4.03
N PRO A 66 -11.16 -11.33 5.14
CA PRO A 66 -12.43 -10.78 5.62
C PRO A 66 -12.37 -9.26 5.93
N THR A 67 -11.19 -8.73 6.18
CA THR A 67 -10.91 -7.31 6.40
C THR A 67 -11.01 -6.45 5.13
N GLY A 68 -11.12 -7.08 3.95
CA GLY A 68 -11.16 -6.40 2.65
C GLY A 68 -9.84 -6.39 1.90
N GLY A 69 -8.73 -6.59 2.58
CA GLY A 69 -7.40 -6.70 2.00
C GLY A 69 -7.17 -8.03 1.28
N ALA A 70 -5.94 -8.32 0.92
CA ALA A 70 -5.57 -9.60 0.33
C ALA A 70 -4.21 -10.06 0.86
N ILE A 71 -3.98 -11.37 0.73
CA ILE A 71 -2.71 -12.02 1.02
C ILE A 71 -2.32 -12.92 -0.13
N TYR A 72 -1.05 -12.93 -0.47
CA TYR A 72 -0.47 -13.82 -1.46
C TYR A 72 1.05 -13.97 -1.24
N PHE A 73 1.66 -14.91 -1.95
CA PHE A 73 3.10 -15.11 -1.95
C PHE A 73 3.65 -14.60 -3.28
N ASP A 74 4.70 -13.79 -3.23
CA ASP A 74 5.40 -13.31 -4.43
C ASP A 74 6.92 -13.43 -4.24
N THR A 75 7.51 -14.36 -4.98
CA THR A 75 8.96 -14.52 -5.15
C THR A 75 9.73 -14.62 -3.81
N GLY A 76 9.19 -15.38 -2.86
CA GLY A 76 9.85 -15.68 -1.59
C GLY A 76 9.45 -14.76 -0.42
N VAL A 77 8.44 -13.93 -0.59
CA VAL A 77 7.87 -13.09 0.46
C VAL A 77 6.37 -13.33 0.62
N ILE A 78 5.85 -13.02 1.81
CA ILE A 78 4.40 -12.88 2.02
C ILE A 78 4.05 -11.43 1.79
N GLU A 79 3.08 -11.18 0.91
CA GLU A 79 2.52 -9.85 0.70
C GLU A 79 1.15 -9.73 1.36
N VAL A 80 0.99 -8.66 2.12
CA VAL A 80 -0.30 -8.21 2.67
C VAL A 80 -0.68 -6.92 1.97
N ALA A 81 -1.83 -6.92 1.30
CA ALA A 81 -2.30 -5.78 0.53
C ALA A 81 -3.61 -5.21 1.10
N THR A 82 -3.76 -3.90 1.04
CA THR A 82 -5.01 -3.23 1.40
C THR A 82 -6.09 -3.41 0.34
N PRO A 83 -7.37 -3.20 0.65
CA PRO A 83 -8.36 -2.90 -0.36
C PRO A 83 -8.00 -1.60 -1.09
N VAL A 84 -8.65 -1.36 -2.22
CA VAL A 84 -8.59 -0.09 -2.93
C VAL A 84 -9.35 0.97 -2.11
N ILE A 85 -8.72 2.13 -1.89
CA ILE A 85 -9.24 3.21 -1.04
C ILE A 85 -9.25 4.51 -1.84
N GLU A 86 -10.39 5.19 -1.94
CA GLU A 86 -10.52 6.43 -2.68
C GLU A 86 -9.62 7.53 -2.11
N ILE A 87 -8.97 8.29 -3.00
CA ILE A 87 -8.15 9.44 -2.62
C ILE A 87 -9.06 10.60 -2.21
N GLN A 88 -9.22 10.73 -0.91
CA GLN A 88 -9.94 11.81 -0.23
C GLN A 88 -9.24 12.10 1.10
N ARG A 89 -9.73 13.10 1.81
CA ARG A 89 -9.13 13.44 3.11
C ARG A 89 -9.06 12.23 4.05
N GLY A 90 -7.86 11.93 4.56
CA GLY A 90 -7.58 10.79 5.44
C GLY A 90 -7.44 9.45 4.69
N CYS A 91 -7.29 9.44 3.37
CA CYS A 91 -7.14 8.19 2.60
C CYS A 91 -5.92 7.37 3.03
N ALA A 92 -4.78 8.03 3.28
CA ALA A 92 -3.56 7.35 3.74
C ALA A 92 -3.73 6.72 5.13
N ALA A 93 -4.43 7.41 6.05
CA ALA A 93 -4.73 6.85 7.36
C ALA A 93 -5.68 5.63 7.28
N ARG A 94 -6.64 5.63 6.33
CA ARG A 94 -7.46 4.44 6.05
C ARG A 94 -6.63 3.30 5.48
N ALA A 95 -5.74 3.61 4.53
CA ALA A 95 -4.86 2.62 3.93
C ALA A 95 -3.91 2.01 4.97
N GLY A 96 -3.28 2.85 5.80
CA GLY A 96 -2.45 2.40 6.91
C GLY A 96 -3.21 1.49 7.88
N ARG A 97 -4.40 1.92 8.35
CA ARG A 97 -5.24 1.08 9.21
C ARG A 97 -5.56 -0.27 8.57
N SER A 98 -5.97 -0.25 7.31
CA SER A 98 -6.34 -1.47 6.60
C SER A 98 -5.15 -2.42 6.40
N LEU A 99 -3.95 -1.86 6.18
CA LEU A 99 -2.72 -2.63 6.09
C LEU A 99 -2.40 -3.32 7.43
N TRP A 100 -2.45 -2.56 8.53
CA TRP A 100 -2.19 -3.08 9.86
C TRP A 100 -3.22 -4.12 10.32
N GLU A 101 -4.50 -3.93 10.00
CA GLU A 101 -5.53 -4.95 10.20
C GLU A 101 -5.16 -6.26 9.47
N GLY A 102 -4.66 -6.17 8.25
CA GLY A 102 -4.20 -7.32 7.47
C GLY A 102 -2.97 -7.99 8.07
N ILE A 103 -1.98 -7.21 8.50
CA ILE A 103 -0.74 -7.71 9.14
C ILE A 103 -1.08 -8.40 10.47
N LEU A 104 -1.89 -7.76 11.31
CA LEU A 104 -2.33 -8.32 12.58
C LEU A 104 -3.13 -9.63 12.39
N PHE A 105 -4.00 -9.65 11.37
CA PHE A 105 -4.73 -10.86 10.99
C PHE A 105 -3.79 -12.00 10.59
N LEU A 106 -2.83 -11.72 9.69
CA LEU A 106 -1.82 -12.68 9.27
C LEU A 106 -1.03 -13.22 10.46
N ARG A 107 -0.58 -12.34 11.39
CA ARG A 107 0.19 -12.76 12.55
C ARG A 107 -0.61 -13.70 13.47
N GLN A 108 -1.89 -13.38 13.71
CA GLN A 108 -2.76 -14.24 14.52
C GLN A 108 -2.94 -15.64 13.90
N GLU A 109 -3.06 -15.72 12.58
CA GLU A 109 -3.18 -17.00 11.87
C GLU A 109 -1.86 -17.78 11.89
N LEU A 110 -0.71 -17.11 11.74
CA LEU A 110 0.61 -17.73 11.87
C LEU A 110 0.89 -18.20 13.31
N ASP A 111 0.50 -17.45 14.34
CA ASP A 111 0.60 -17.88 15.75
C ASP A 111 -0.18 -19.18 15.98
N ALA A 112 -1.36 -19.28 15.40
CA ALA A 112 -2.18 -20.48 15.49
C ALA A 112 -1.57 -21.65 14.69
N TRP A 113 -0.99 -21.37 13.52
CA TRP A 113 -0.32 -22.37 12.68
C TRP A 113 0.92 -22.94 13.37
N GLN A 114 1.77 -22.09 13.95
CA GLN A 114 3.00 -22.48 14.65
C GLN A 114 2.70 -23.27 15.93
N ALA A 115 1.69 -22.87 16.70
CA ALA A 115 1.29 -23.57 17.90
C ALA A 115 0.81 -25.02 17.67
N GLU A 116 0.33 -25.31 16.46
CA GLU A 116 -0.09 -26.68 16.09
C GLU A 116 1.04 -27.57 15.60
N ARG A 117 2.17 -26.99 15.19
CA ARG A 117 3.26 -27.69 14.48
C ARG A 117 4.59 -27.65 15.20
N ASP A 118 4.66 -26.99 16.35
CA ASP A 118 5.89 -26.81 17.14
C ASP A 118 7.03 -26.19 16.31
N HIS A 119 6.69 -25.16 15.53
CA HIS A 119 7.62 -24.34 14.76
C HIS A 119 7.63 -22.91 15.29
N ASP A 120 8.73 -22.17 15.06
CA ASP A 120 8.82 -20.73 15.26
C ASP A 120 8.80 -20.02 13.90
N VAL A 121 7.83 -19.12 13.69
CA VAL A 121 7.68 -18.36 12.46
C VAL A 121 7.80 -16.88 12.74
N GLN A 122 8.79 -16.23 12.15
CA GLN A 122 8.98 -14.78 12.23
C GLN A 122 8.77 -14.12 10.87
N LEU A 123 8.18 -12.91 10.89
CA LEU A 123 8.00 -12.07 9.73
C LEU A 123 8.96 -10.88 9.82
N VAL A 124 9.87 -10.78 8.87
CA VAL A 124 10.80 -9.65 8.78
C VAL A 124 10.35 -8.70 7.68
N GLY A 125 10.05 -7.45 8.05
CA GLY A 125 9.63 -6.43 7.10
C GLY A 125 10.67 -6.18 6.02
N PHE A 126 10.26 -6.30 4.75
CA PHE A 126 11.11 -6.14 3.59
C PHE A 126 10.85 -4.82 2.87
N SER A 127 9.67 -4.64 2.34
CA SER A 127 9.30 -3.41 1.63
C SER A 127 7.83 -3.02 1.81
N THR A 128 7.52 -1.77 1.47
CA THR A 128 6.16 -1.26 1.34
C THR A 128 5.98 -0.68 -0.06
N HIS A 129 4.92 -1.08 -0.75
CA HIS A 129 4.50 -0.51 -2.01
C HIS A 129 3.33 0.44 -1.80
N TYR A 130 3.44 1.63 -2.38
CA TYR A 130 2.39 2.65 -2.41
C TYR A 130 1.88 2.75 -3.85
N ASN A 131 0.68 2.25 -4.10
CA ASN A 131 0.07 2.21 -5.41
C ASN A 131 -0.94 3.36 -5.54
N ILE A 132 -0.71 4.29 -6.46
CA ILE A 132 -1.60 5.41 -6.74
C ILE A 132 -2.18 5.24 -8.14
N SER A 133 -3.48 4.96 -8.23
CA SER A 133 -4.19 4.87 -9.51
C SER A 133 -4.52 6.25 -10.06
N PHE A 134 -4.66 6.32 -11.38
CA PHE A 134 -5.00 7.55 -12.07
C PHE A 134 -5.75 7.25 -13.38
N GLU A 135 -6.50 8.26 -13.81
CA GLU A 135 -6.89 8.38 -15.20
C GLU A 135 -5.85 9.28 -15.89
N LEU A 136 -5.01 8.70 -16.73
CA LEU A 136 -4.26 9.52 -17.64
C LEU A 136 -5.26 10.09 -18.67
N PRO A 137 -5.23 11.39 -18.96
CA PRO A 137 -5.82 11.90 -20.19
C PRO A 137 -5.30 11.01 -21.31
N ARG A 138 -6.19 10.55 -22.22
CA ARG A 138 -5.75 9.77 -23.39
C ARG A 138 -4.58 10.52 -24.01
N ALA A 139 -3.43 9.83 -24.09
CA ALA A 139 -2.25 10.42 -24.66
C ALA A 139 -2.60 10.95 -26.06
N GLU A 140 -2.67 12.26 -26.19
CA GLU A 140 -2.72 12.88 -27.50
C GLU A 140 -1.42 12.49 -28.20
N GLN A 141 -1.50 12.02 -29.46
CA GLN A 141 -0.33 11.61 -30.22
C GLN A 141 0.70 12.75 -30.22
N GLY A 142 1.90 12.48 -29.72
CA GLY A 142 3.00 13.44 -29.65
C GLY A 142 3.20 14.17 -28.32
N THR A 143 2.44 13.83 -27.28
CA THR A 143 2.66 14.42 -25.93
C THR A 143 3.71 13.68 -25.13
N THR A 144 4.49 14.40 -24.32
CA THR A 144 5.45 13.84 -23.34
C THR A 144 4.75 13.23 -22.09
N ARG A 145 3.41 13.22 -22.04
CA ARG A 145 2.62 12.76 -20.89
C ARG A 145 2.37 11.26 -20.93
N THR A 146 3.40 10.45 -20.85
CA THR A 146 3.29 9.00 -20.70
C THR A 146 3.50 8.54 -19.26
N VAL A 147 3.01 7.36 -18.89
CA VAL A 147 3.20 6.79 -17.54
C VAL A 147 4.67 6.57 -17.23
N GLU A 148 5.43 6.17 -18.24
CA GLU A 148 6.87 5.96 -18.14
C GLU A 148 7.64 7.26 -17.86
N GLN A 149 7.27 8.35 -18.53
CA GLN A 149 7.85 9.66 -18.27
C GLN A 149 7.44 10.22 -16.93
N LEU A 150 6.17 10.04 -16.52
CA LEU A 150 5.73 10.36 -15.16
C LEU A 150 6.54 9.59 -14.11
N ALA A 151 6.76 8.29 -14.32
CA ALA A 151 7.57 7.48 -13.40
C ALA A 151 9.01 7.97 -13.31
N LEU A 152 9.63 8.37 -14.43
CA LEU A 152 10.98 8.94 -14.44
C LEU A 152 11.02 10.27 -13.67
N LEU A 153 10.09 11.17 -13.96
CA LEU A 153 10.00 12.46 -13.28
C LEU A 153 9.84 12.30 -11.76
N LEU A 154 8.97 11.38 -11.35
CA LEU A 154 8.76 11.06 -9.94
C LEU A 154 9.99 10.39 -9.30
N ALA A 155 10.79 9.64 -10.08
CA ALA A 155 12.02 9.02 -9.60
C ALA A 155 13.13 10.05 -9.31
N TYR A 156 13.07 11.24 -9.91
CA TYR A 156 13.92 12.39 -9.50
C TYR A 156 13.37 13.12 -8.30
N LEU A 157 12.06 13.19 -8.15
CA LEU A 157 11.40 14.08 -7.19
C LEU A 157 11.16 13.42 -5.82
N LEU A 158 10.67 12.17 -5.81
CA LEU A 158 10.22 11.51 -4.59
C LEU A 158 11.33 11.02 -3.64
N PRO A 159 12.51 10.59 -4.11
CA PRO A 159 13.46 9.89 -3.23
C PRO A 159 13.83 10.69 -1.98
N VAL A 160 14.21 11.95 -2.11
CA VAL A 160 14.68 12.74 -0.97
C VAL A 160 13.57 13.00 0.07
N PRO A 161 12.36 13.45 -0.27
CA PRO A 161 11.31 13.61 0.72
C PRO A 161 10.77 12.26 1.28
N VAL A 162 10.75 11.17 0.48
CA VAL A 162 10.30 9.86 0.95
C VAL A 162 11.31 9.25 1.92
N MET A 163 12.62 9.33 1.65
CA MET A 163 13.63 8.77 2.55
C MET A 163 13.59 9.40 3.95
N MET A 164 13.17 10.66 4.07
CA MET A 164 13.01 11.32 5.37
C MET A 164 11.95 10.66 6.26
N LEU A 165 11.01 9.93 5.68
CA LEU A 165 9.87 9.33 6.40
C LEU A 165 9.90 7.80 6.41
N ALA A 166 10.51 7.16 5.39
CA ALA A 166 10.39 5.72 5.16
C ALA A 166 11.72 5.01 4.89
N ALA A 167 12.86 5.66 5.10
CA ALA A 167 14.15 5.04 4.91
C ALA A 167 14.99 5.15 6.18
N ASN A 168 15.90 4.21 6.35
CA ASN A 168 16.89 4.17 7.42
C ASN A 168 18.30 4.03 6.84
N ARG A 169 19.32 4.00 7.70
CA ARG A 169 20.74 3.94 7.28
C ARG A 169 21.11 2.68 6.49
N ARG A 170 20.32 1.61 6.57
CA ARG A 170 20.54 0.35 5.83
C ARG A 170 19.71 0.29 4.53
N SER A 171 18.94 1.34 4.22
CA SER A 171 18.14 1.41 2.99
C SER A 171 18.99 1.29 1.74
N THR A 172 18.46 0.61 0.73
CA THR A 172 19.14 0.42 -0.56
C THR A 172 18.63 1.35 -1.64
N GLY A 173 17.45 1.95 -1.47
CA GLY A 173 16.88 2.90 -2.43
C GLY A 173 15.36 3.00 -2.40
N ILE A 174 14.87 3.92 -3.24
CA ILE A 174 13.45 4.15 -3.49
C ILE A 174 13.14 3.78 -4.94
N GLY A 175 12.12 2.96 -5.17
CA GLY A 175 11.67 2.56 -6.49
C GLY A 175 10.46 3.35 -6.96
N VAL A 176 10.38 3.62 -8.27
CA VAL A 176 9.17 4.17 -8.93
C VAL A 176 8.89 3.35 -10.17
N ARG A 177 7.74 2.70 -10.23
CA ARG A 177 7.38 1.79 -11.31
C ARG A 177 6.08 2.20 -12.00
N PRO A 178 6.08 2.37 -13.34
CA PRO A 178 4.85 2.54 -14.09
C PRO A 178 4.09 1.21 -14.17
N ARG A 179 2.82 1.24 -13.88
CA ARG A 179 1.86 0.17 -14.13
C ARG A 179 0.83 0.68 -15.12
N GLY A 180 0.08 -0.18 -15.77
CA GLY A 180 -0.85 0.24 -16.83
C GLY A 180 -1.90 1.29 -16.42
N ASP A 181 -2.25 1.32 -15.12
CA ASP A 181 -3.32 2.15 -14.55
C ASP A 181 -2.91 2.87 -13.26
N ARG A 182 -1.63 2.79 -12.87
CA ARG A 182 -1.13 3.37 -11.62
C ARG A 182 0.38 3.58 -11.61
N ILE A 183 0.84 4.42 -10.71
CA ILE A 183 2.23 4.51 -10.29
C ILE A 183 2.40 3.75 -8.99
N GLU A 184 3.45 2.96 -8.91
CA GLU A 184 3.85 2.21 -7.73
C GLU A 184 5.18 2.77 -7.22
N ILE A 185 5.20 3.19 -5.97
CA ILE A 185 6.40 3.63 -5.26
C ILE A 185 6.78 2.55 -4.25
N THR A 186 8.04 2.13 -4.26
CA THR A 186 8.58 1.14 -3.32
C THR A 186 9.57 1.81 -2.38
N ALA A 187 9.39 1.61 -1.08
CA ALA A 187 10.31 2.03 -0.03
C ALA A 187 10.50 0.88 0.97
N ASP A 188 11.39 1.06 1.95
CA ASP A 188 11.49 0.10 3.04
C ASP A 188 10.16 -0.05 3.79
N PHE A 189 9.95 -1.23 4.37
CA PHE A 189 8.88 -1.38 5.34
C PHE A 189 9.16 -0.49 6.56
N THR A 190 8.22 0.39 6.87
CA THR A 190 8.33 1.33 7.99
C THR A 190 7.54 0.79 9.18
N PRO A 191 8.20 0.38 10.28
CA PRO A 191 7.51 -0.20 11.44
C PRO A 191 6.75 0.84 12.25
N ASP A 192 7.04 2.11 12.08
CA ASP A 192 6.32 3.23 12.68
C ASP A 192 5.11 3.58 11.82
N ALA A 193 3.94 3.26 12.31
CA ALA A 193 2.71 3.45 11.60
C ALA A 193 2.38 4.92 11.29
N PRO A 194 2.57 5.90 12.19
CA PRO A 194 2.46 7.32 11.87
C PRO A 194 3.38 7.76 10.72
N LEU A 195 4.63 7.31 10.68
CA LEU A 195 5.56 7.62 9.58
C LEU A 195 5.15 6.96 8.27
N MET A 196 4.66 5.72 8.31
CA MET A 196 4.11 5.04 7.12
C MET A 196 2.93 5.82 6.52
N ILE A 197 2.00 6.28 7.35
CA ILE A 197 0.87 7.11 6.90
C ILE A 197 1.36 8.46 6.38
N ALA A 198 2.34 9.07 7.04
CA ALA A 198 2.94 10.32 6.59
C ALA A 198 3.58 10.14 5.20
N THR A 199 4.31 9.04 4.98
CA THR A 199 4.88 8.66 3.69
C THR A 199 3.80 8.50 2.62
N ALA A 200 2.76 7.72 2.88
CA ALA A 200 1.64 7.53 1.96
C ALA A 200 0.96 8.87 1.61
N THR A 201 0.75 9.73 2.62
CA THR A 201 0.14 11.05 2.42
C THR A 201 1.02 11.95 1.55
N LEU A 202 2.32 11.99 1.82
CA LEU A 202 3.29 12.76 1.04
C LEU A 202 3.30 12.30 -0.42
N ILE A 203 3.44 10.99 -0.65
CA ILE A 203 3.47 10.38 -1.98
C ILE A 203 2.19 10.71 -2.75
N VAL A 204 1.02 10.47 -2.17
CA VAL A 204 -0.27 10.77 -2.83
C VAL A 204 -0.38 12.24 -3.18
N GLY A 205 0.01 13.14 -2.25
CA GLY A 205 -0.04 14.58 -2.48
C GLY A 205 0.85 15.03 -3.63
N ILE A 206 2.07 14.51 -3.71
CA ILE A 206 3.02 14.83 -4.78
C ILE A 206 2.58 14.21 -6.11
N VAL A 207 2.31 12.90 -6.13
CA VAL A 207 1.94 12.19 -7.37
C VAL A 207 0.70 12.81 -8.01
N ARG A 208 -0.34 13.12 -7.22
CA ARG A 208 -1.58 13.71 -7.73
C ARG A 208 -1.38 15.11 -8.32
N GLU A 209 -0.47 15.91 -7.75
CA GLU A 209 -0.13 17.22 -8.29
C GLU A 209 0.65 17.10 -9.59
N VAL A 210 1.71 16.29 -9.59
CA VAL A 210 2.58 16.11 -10.77
C VAL A 210 1.80 15.54 -11.95
N MET A 211 0.80 14.71 -11.70
CA MET A 211 -0.09 14.18 -12.75
C MET A 211 -0.87 15.26 -13.49
N GLU A 212 -1.14 16.40 -12.87
CA GLU A 212 -1.83 17.53 -13.50
C GLU A 212 -0.86 18.46 -14.28
N TRP A 213 0.44 18.22 -14.20
CA TRP A 213 1.42 19.05 -14.90
C TRP A 213 1.27 18.93 -16.42
N PRO A 214 1.58 20.01 -17.18
CA PRO A 214 1.42 20.04 -18.63
C PRO A 214 2.37 19.09 -19.37
N ALA A 215 3.54 18.79 -18.79
CA ALA A 215 4.55 17.87 -19.33
C ALA A 215 5.18 17.04 -18.20
N TYR A 216 5.70 15.86 -18.54
CA TYR A 216 6.42 14.96 -17.63
C TYR A 216 7.89 14.84 -18.05
N ASP A 217 8.57 15.97 -18.13
CA ASP A 217 9.98 16.05 -18.46
C ASP A 217 10.78 16.71 -17.31
N LEU A 218 12.10 16.59 -17.36
CA LEU A 218 12.95 17.14 -16.30
C LEU A 218 12.95 18.68 -16.28
N GLN A 219 12.67 19.33 -17.41
CA GLN A 219 12.54 20.78 -17.48
C GLN A 219 11.42 21.27 -16.58
N SER A 220 10.36 20.50 -16.42
CA SER A 220 9.25 20.83 -15.51
C SER A 220 9.70 20.94 -14.04
N LEU A 221 10.77 20.24 -13.62
CA LEU A 221 11.35 20.40 -12.28
C LEU A 221 12.09 21.72 -12.12
N ASP A 222 12.84 22.11 -13.15
CA ASP A 222 13.56 23.39 -13.16
C ASP A 222 12.57 24.57 -13.20
N ASP A 223 11.54 24.49 -14.04
CA ASP A 223 10.48 25.49 -14.15
C ASP A 223 9.70 25.65 -12.82
N ALA A 224 9.55 24.57 -12.06
CA ALA A 224 8.96 24.60 -10.73
C ALA A 224 9.93 25.05 -9.62
N GLY A 225 11.21 25.29 -9.93
CA GLY A 225 12.25 25.71 -8.99
C GLY A 225 12.53 24.66 -7.90
N LEU A 226 12.38 23.38 -8.24
CA LEU A 226 12.56 22.27 -7.31
C LEU A 226 14.05 21.90 -7.19
N PRO A 227 14.58 21.74 -5.96
CA PRO A 227 15.99 21.40 -5.76
C PRO A 227 16.23 19.93 -6.07
N ILE A 228 16.96 19.64 -7.14
CA ILE A 228 17.44 18.30 -7.48
C ILE A 228 18.93 18.25 -7.17
N ILE A 229 19.40 17.16 -6.55
CA ILE A 229 20.81 16.98 -6.24
C ILE A 229 21.62 16.86 -7.53
N SER A 230 22.64 17.68 -7.67
CA SER A 230 23.57 17.63 -8.80
C SER A 230 24.30 16.28 -8.84
N GLY A 231 24.36 15.64 -10.02
CA GLY A 231 24.94 14.31 -10.18
C GLY A 231 24.05 13.15 -9.72
N PHE A 232 22.84 13.40 -9.24
CA PHE A 232 21.86 12.36 -9.00
C PHE A 232 21.18 11.94 -10.31
N ALA A 233 21.16 10.63 -10.58
CA ALA A 233 20.47 10.06 -11.72
C ALA A 233 19.90 8.67 -11.38
N PRO A 234 18.57 8.51 -11.34
CA PRO A 234 17.97 7.19 -11.12
C PRO A 234 18.31 6.23 -12.25
N ILE A 235 18.52 4.97 -11.91
CA ILE A 235 18.82 3.91 -12.86
C ILE A 235 17.58 3.09 -13.23
N PRO A 236 17.53 2.45 -14.41
CA PRO A 236 16.44 1.54 -14.76
C PRO A 236 16.35 0.37 -13.78
N HIS A 237 15.14 -0.04 -13.46
CA HIS A 237 14.89 -1.23 -12.65
C HIS A 237 15.23 -2.50 -13.45
N THR A 238 16.02 -3.41 -12.86
CA THR A 238 16.58 -4.57 -13.58
C THR A 238 15.55 -5.63 -13.98
N SER A 239 14.49 -5.82 -13.20
CA SER A 239 13.52 -6.90 -13.40
C SER A 239 12.16 -6.46 -13.92
N ARG A 240 11.84 -5.15 -13.87
CA ARG A 240 10.54 -4.59 -14.24
C ARG A 240 10.75 -3.20 -14.83
N LYS A 241 9.82 -2.74 -15.66
CA LYS A 241 9.81 -1.34 -16.11
C LYS A 241 9.76 -0.41 -14.90
N GLY A 242 10.55 0.65 -14.90
CA GLY A 242 10.60 1.64 -13.84
C GLY A 242 12.02 2.08 -13.50
N TRP A 243 12.15 2.78 -12.40
CA TRP A 243 13.36 3.49 -11.99
C TRP A 243 13.68 3.21 -10.53
N LEU A 244 14.98 3.17 -10.22
CA LEU A 244 15.50 3.04 -8.86
C LEU A 244 16.41 4.22 -8.54
N ALA A 245 16.14 4.88 -7.43
CA ALA A 245 17.03 5.82 -6.78
C ALA A 245 17.82 5.10 -5.68
N ARG A 246 18.83 4.32 -6.06
CA ARG A 246 19.73 3.64 -5.14
C ARG A 246 20.75 4.60 -4.55
N TYR A 247 21.37 4.22 -3.44
CA TYR A 247 22.47 5.00 -2.84
C TYR A 247 23.60 5.30 -3.83
N THR A 248 23.87 4.37 -4.78
CA THR A 248 24.88 4.55 -5.85
C THR A 248 24.48 5.54 -6.95
N CYS A 249 23.23 5.97 -7.00
CA CYS A 249 22.74 6.97 -7.95
C CYS A 249 23.04 8.41 -7.51
N PHE A 250 23.46 8.60 -6.27
CA PHE A 250 23.80 9.89 -5.68
C PHE A 250 25.32 10.11 -5.68
N PRO A 251 25.81 11.36 -5.64
CA PRO A 251 27.24 11.63 -5.53
C PRO A 251 27.90 10.97 -4.31
N ARG A 252 27.12 10.74 -3.26
CA ARG A 252 27.47 9.99 -2.06
C ARG A 252 26.22 9.32 -1.47
N ASN A 253 26.37 8.36 -0.57
CA ASN A 253 25.24 7.65 0.01
C ASN A 253 24.36 8.57 0.88
N PRO A 254 23.12 8.87 0.47
CA PRO A 254 22.23 9.76 1.22
C PRO A 254 21.67 9.11 2.50
N PHE A 255 21.62 7.77 2.58
CA PHE A 255 21.06 7.05 3.72
C PHE A 255 22.01 7.03 4.93
N THR A 256 23.30 7.24 4.71
CA THR A 256 24.31 7.33 5.79
C THR A 256 24.78 8.74 6.07
N ALA A 257 24.30 9.73 5.31
CA ALA A 257 24.66 11.12 5.47
C ALA A 257 23.95 11.76 6.68
N GLN A 258 24.54 12.80 7.24
CA GLN A 258 23.88 13.65 8.23
C GLN A 258 22.84 14.51 7.52
N VAL A 259 21.56 14.32 7.89
CA VAL A 259 20.44 14.91 7.13
C VAL A 259 20.34 16.42 7.23
N ASP A 260 20.92 17.02 8.26
CA ASP A 260 20.91 18.47 8.51
C ASP A 260 22.19 19.17 8.03
N GLU A 261 23.19 18.43 7.59
CA GLU A 261 24.44 19.01 7.09
C GLU A 261 24.24 19.57 5.68
N ALA A 262 24.58 20.87 5.52
CA ALA A 262 24.38 21.59 4.25
C ALA A 262 25.58 21.38 3.33
N ASP A 263 25.66 20.23 2.69
CA ASP A 263 26.79 19.80 1.87
C ASP A 263 26.37 19.13 0.53
N TRP A 264 25.10 19.25 0.18
CA TRP A 264 24.54 18.74 -1.09
C TRP A 264 24.36 19.90 -2.09
N THR A 265 25.09 19.85 -3.18
CA THR A 265 24.91 20.82 -4.27
C THR A 265 23.70 20.40 -5.12
N THR A 266 22.82 21.34 -5.40
CA THR A 266 21.67 21.17 -6.29
C THR A 266 21.98 21.61 -7.72
N THR A 267 21.17 21.22 -8.69
CA THR A 267 21.36 21.55 -10.12
C THR A 267 21.38 23.06 -10.39
N ASP A 268 20.70 23.84 -9.56
CA ASP A 268 20.70 25.30 -9.61
C ASP A 268 21.86 25.94 -8.84
N GLY A 269 22.84 25.13 -8.37
CA GLY A 269 24.07 25.60 -7.72
C GLY A 269 23.95 25.94 -6.23
N ARG A 270 22.78 25.77 -5.60
CA ARG A 270 22.62 25.95 -4.15
C ARG A 270 23.24 24.79 -3.38
N VAL A 271 23.79 25.11 -2.20
CA VAL A 271 24.27 24.10 -1.24
C VAL A 271 23.21 23.94 -0.14
N MET A 272 22.70 22.76 0.05
CA MET A 272 21.58 22.49 0.96
C MET A 272 21.80 21.19 1.75
N SER A 273 21.12 21.06 2.88
CA SER A 273 21.01 19.76 3.57
C SER A 273 19.94 18.87 2.92
N LEU A 274 20.00 17.55 3.12
CA LEU A 274 18.95 16.63 2.64
C LEU A 274 17.57 17.02 3.18
N ARG A 275 17.49 17.38 4.48
CA ARG A 275 16.25 17.87 5.09
C ARG A 275 15.80 19.20 4.45
N GLY A 276 16.72 20.08 4.11
CA GLY A 276 16.43 21.33 3.40
C GLY A 276 15.81 21.08 2.04
N ILE A 277 16.37 20.16 1.25
CA ILE A 277 15.86 19.72 -0.06
C ILE A 277 14.46 19.11 0.11
N ALA A 278 14.31 18.10 0.99
CA ALA A 278 13.03 17.48 1.29
C ALA A 278 11.96 18.48 1.72
N GLY A 279 12.35 19.42 2.60
CA GLY A 279 11.47 20.47 3.10
C GLY A 279 11.02 21.45 2.02
N GLN A 280 11.90 21.80 1.06
CA GLN A 280 11.55 22.68 -0.06
C GLN A 280 10.60 21.97 -1.04
N ILE A 281 10.88 20.71 -1.41
CA ILE A 281 9.98 19.90 -2.23
C ILE A 281 8.62 19.77 -1.54
N THR A 282 8.59 19.34 -0.28
CA THR A 282 7.35 19.20 0.49
C THR A 282 6.54 20.49 0.55
N ARG A 283 7.22 21.65 0.70
CA ARG A 283 6.55 22.96 0.75
C ARG A 283 5.89 23.33 -0.58
N HIS A 284 6.52 23.00 -1.70
CA HIS A 284 5.92 23.21 -3.03
C HIS A 284 4.60 22.47 -3.17
N PHE A 285 4.57 21.21 -2.75
CA PHE A 285 3.35 20.35 -2.82
C PHE A 285 2.43 20.46 -1.59
N TRP A 286 2.73 21.34 -0.65
CA TRP A 286 1.99 21.47 0.61
C TRP A 286 0.48 21.66 0.46
N PRO A 287 -0.05 22.44 -0.50
CA PRO A 287 -1.49 22.61 -0.69
C PRO A 287 -2.22 21.26 -0.95
N ASN A 288 -1.65 20.42 -1.80
CA ASN A 288 -2.22 19.12 -2.13
C ASN A 288 -2.05 18.09 -1.01
N ILE A 289 -0.89 18.04 -0.37
CA ILE A 289 -0.65 17.22 0.82
C ILE A 289 -1.68 17.59 1.91
N ARG A 290 -1.88 18.88 2.18
CA ARG A 290 -2.86 19.38 3.17
C ARG A 290 -4.29 18.99 2.82
N ARG A 291 -4.67 19.01 1.54
CA ARG A 291 -6.04 18.73 1.09
C ARG A 291 -6.46 17.29 1.43
N ILE A 292 -5.53 16.34 1.33
CA ILE A 292 -5.81 14.91 1.55
C ILE A 292 -5.45 14.39 2.95
N SER A 293 -4.65 15.15 3.68
CA SER A 293 -4.14 14.76 5.00
C SER A 293 -5.17 14.95 6.11
N ASP A 294 -5.11 14.10 7.13
CA ASP A 294 -5.65 14.40 8.44
C ASP A 294 -4.71 15.39 9.18
N PRO A 295 -5.22 16.11 10.21
CA PRO A 295 -4.42 17.14 10.90
C PRO A 295 -3.21 16.60 11.67
N PHE A 296 -3.25 15.35 12.13
CA PHE A 296 -2.15 14.73 12.88
C PHE A 296 -1.00 14.41 11.93
N THR A 297 -1.28 13.68 10.85
CA THR A 297 -0.32 13.34 9.81
C THR A 297 0.31 14.58 9.18
N LEU A 298 -0.49 15.61 8.91
CA LEU A 298 0.02 16.87 8.37
C LEU A 298 1.04 17.56 9.30
N ARG A 299 0.78 17.51 10.62
CA ARG A 299 1.71 18.04 11.62
C ARG A 299 3.00 17.23 11.68
N LEU A 300 2.89 15.89 11.62
CA LEU A 300 4.05 15.00 11.63
C LEU A 300 4.96 15.23 10.41
N ILE A 301 4.41 15.25 9.20
CA ILE A 301 5.18 15.57 7.98
C ILE A 301 5.90 16.90 8.16
N GLY A 302 5.19 17.94 8.57
CA GLY A 302 5.77 19.25 8.80
C GLY A 302 6.80 19.29 9.94
N ALA A 303 6.70 18.45 10.95
CA ALA A 303 7.65 18.36 12.05
C ALA A 303 8.95 17.68 11.59
N VAL A 304 8.87 16.54 10.90
CA VAL A 304 10.03 15.82 10.35
C VAL A 304 10.78 16.69 9.35
N MET A 305 10.07 17.33 8.41
CA MET A 305 10.69 18.19 7.38
C MET A 305 11.34 19.46 7.94
N ARG A 306 11.05 19.85 9.19
CA ARG A 306 11.67 20.98 9.89
C ARG A 306 12.62 20.58 11.01
N GLY A 307 12.94 19.30 11.17
CA GLY A 307 13.80 18.79 12.23
C GLY A 307 13.21 18.91 13.64
N ARG A 308 11.87 19.02 13.77
CA ARG A 308 11.16 19.06 15.07
C ARG A 308 10.70 17.70 15.54
N ALA A 309 10.73 16.71 14.68
CA ALA A 309 10.59 15.30 14.96
C ALA A 309 11.68 14.54 14.21
N PRO A 310 12.20 13.44 14.75
CA PRO A 310 13.24 12.67 14.10
C PRO A 310 12.76 12.05 12.79
N SER A 311 13.68 11.92 11.83
CA SER A 311 13.56 11.03 10.69
C SER A 311 14.10 9.65 11.08
N LEU A 312 13.71 8.58 10.40
CA LEU A 312 14.37 7.28 10.57
C LEU A 312 15.86 7.32 10.21
N LEU A 313 16.28 8.25 9.35
CA LEU A 313 17.69 8.49 9.02
C LEU A 313 18.49 9.12 10.17
N ASP A 314 17.83 9.76 11.15
CA ASP A 314 18.47 10.30 12.34
C ASP A 314 18.81 9.21 13.37
N LEU A 315 18.18 8.04 13.27
CA LEU A 315 18.40 6.94 14.20
C LEU A 315 19.66 6.15 13.81
N GLU A 316 20.49 5.79 14.81
CA GLU A 316 21.72 5.04 14.59
C GLU A 316 21.43 3.65 14.05
N ASP A 317 20.44 2.97 14.62
CA ASP A 317 20.03 1.63 14.25
C ASP A 317 18.58 1.57 13.81
N ARG A 318 18.33 0.73 12.81
CA ARG A 318 16.99 0.28 12.47
C ARG A 318 16.50 -0.61 13.60
N PRO A 319 15.24 -0.48 14.07
CA PRO A 319 14.64 -1.49 14.91
C PRO A 319 14.79 -2.85 14.22
N GLU A 320 15.42 -3.81 14.89
CA GLU A 320 15.78 -5.08 14.25
C GLU A 320 14.57 -5.96 14.00
N GLU A 321 13.55 -5.83 14.86
CA GLU A 321 12.37 -6.69 14.82
C GLU A 321 11.13 -5.90 14.38
N TYR A 322 10.68 -6.18 13.16
CA TYR A 322 9.40 -5.68 12.65
C TYR A 322 8.23 -6.61 12.94
N GLU A 323 8.53 -7.77 13.51
CA GLU A 323 7.58 -8.84 13.63
C GLU A 323 6.39 -8.49 14.51
N ASP A 324 6.64 -7.87 15.64
CA ASP A 324 5.61 -7.55 16.62
C ASP A 324 4.84 -6.27 16.34
N VAL A 325 5.19 -5.55 15.27
CA VAL A 325 4.55 -4.28 14.94
C VAL A 325 3.04 -4.43 14.80
N GLY A 326 2.58 -5.47 14.12
CA GLY A 326 1.15 -5.75 13.99
C GLY A 326 0.47 -6.08 15.32
N ARG A 327 1.21 -6.63 16.30
CA ARG A 327 0.71 -6.93 17.65
C ARG A 327 0.66 -5.69 18.54
N LEU A 328 1.60 -4.77 18.36
CA LEU A 328 1.74 -3.56 19.15
C LEU A 328 0.86 -2.42 18.65
N CYS A 329 0.42 -2.49 17.40
CA CYS A 329 -0.33 -1.41 16.78
C CYS A 329 -1.81 -1.46 17.16
N THR A 330 -2.28 -0.45 17.88
CA THR A 330 -3.68 -0.27 18.28
C THR A 330 -4.36 0.77 17.42
N TRP A 331 -4.47 0.45 16.11
CA TRP A 331 -5.01 1.38 15.12
C TRP A 331 -6.44 1.84 15.39
N GLU A 332 -7.24 1.00 16.04
CA GLU A 332 -8.58 1.37 16.45
C GLU A 332 -8.56 2.52 17.45
N ASP A 333 -7.52 2.58 18.29
CA ASP A 333 -7.34 3.65 19.27
C ASP A 333 -6.90 4.97 18.60
N LEU A 334 -6.06 4.89 17.54
CA LEU A 334 -5.59 6.07 16.80
C LEU A 334 -6.62 6.60 15.81
N PHE A 335 -7.26 5.70 15.07
CA PHE A 335 -8.21 6.03 14.00
C PHE A 335 -9.46 5.14 14.09
N PRO A 336 -10.26 5.23 15.18
CA PRO A 336 -11.46 4.43 15.32
C PRO A 336 -12.44 4.73 14.17
N GLU A 337 -13.19 3.73 13.72
CA GLU A 337 -14.13 3.87 12.60
C GLU A 337 -15.17 4.98 12.80
N LYS A 338 -15.47 5.34 14.03
CA LYS A 338 -16.35 6.48 14.36
C LYS A 338 -15.76 7.82 13.92
N ILE A 339 -14.42 7.96 13.97
CA ILE A 339 -13.70 9.19 13.60
C ILE A 339 -13.27 9.15 12.14
N LEU A 340 -12.80 7.99 11.68
CA LEU A 340 -12.36 7.76 10.33
C LEU A 340 -13.09 6.55 9.71
N PRO A 341 -14.32 6.74 9.20
CA PRO A 341 -15.10 5.66 8.60
C PRO A 341 -14.38 5.02 7.42
N ARG A 342 -14.67 3.74 7.18
CA ARG A 342 -14.18 3.04 5.99
C ARG A 342 -14.63 3.74 4.73
N SER A 343 -13.78 3.72 3.71
CA SER A 343 -14.08 4.30 2.40
C SER A 343 -15.21 3.53 1.71
N LEU A 344 -15.76 4.10 0.67
CA LEU A 344 -16.87 3.48 -0.06
C LEU A 344 -16.41 2.20 -0.78
N TYR A 345 -15.21 2.22 -1.38
CA TYR A 345 -14.65 1.02 -2.01
C TYR A 345 -14.33 -0.08 -0.99
N GLU A 346 -13.75 0.27 0.18
CA GLU A 346 -13.57 -0.70 1.26
C GLU A 346 -14.89 -1.37 1.64
N ARG A 347 -15.94 -0.60 1.81
CA ARG A 347 -17.27 -1.11 2.20
C ARG A 347 -17.83 -2.07 1.17
N VAL A 348 -17.75 -1.73 -0.13
CA VAL A 348 -18.18 -2.62 -1.22
C VAL A 348 -17.41 -3.92 -1.20
N LEU A 349 -16.08 -3.87 -1.07
CA LEU A 349 -15.23 -5.05 -1.02
C LEU A 349 -15.51 -5.92 0.19
N ILE A 350 -15.64 -5.34 1.38
CA ILE A 350 -15.97 -6.06 2.61
C ILE A 350 -17.34 -6.76 2.50
N HIS A 351 -18.36 -6.10 1.93
CA HIS A 351 -19.65 -6.74 1.68
C HIS A 351 -19.50 -7.94 0.76
N ALA A 352 -18.78 -7.79 -0.35
CA ALA A 352 -18.57 -8.85 -1.31
C ALA A 352 -17.79 -10.04 -0.72
N ILE A 353 -16.66 -9.77 -0.05
CA ILE A 353 -15.78 -10.79 0.50
C ILE A 353 -16.48 -11.59 1.63
N ASN A 354 -17.31 -10.91 2.41
CA ASN A 354 -18.10 -11.56 3.46
C ASN A 354 -19.37 -12.25 2.93
N GLY A 355 -19.49 -12.46 1.61
CA GLY A 355 -20.56 -13.24 0.99
C GLY A 355 -21.95 -12.61 1.07
N GLN A 356 -22.05 -11.30 1.38
CA GLN A 356 -23.34 -10.63 1.46
C GLN A 356 -23.96 -10.53 0.08
N LYS A 357 -25.25 -10.85 0.00
CA LYS A 357 -25.98 -10.84 -1.27
C LYS A 357 -26.34 -9.41 -1.67
N LEU A 358 -26.34 -9.18 -2.97
CA LEU A 358 -26.72 -7.90 -3.58
C LEU A 358 -28.05 -8.05 -4.32
N HIS A 359 -28.97 -7.12 -4.09
CA HIS A 359 -30.27 -7.10 -4.77
C HIS A 359 -30.31 -5.96 -5.81
N ILE A 360 -30.45 -6.33 -7.09
CA ILE A 360 -30.52 -5.38 -8.20
C ILE A 360 -31.67 -5.80 -9.14
N ASN A 361 -32.55 -4.87 -9.50
CA ASN A 361 -33.61 -5.08 -10.46
C ASN A 361 -34.50 -6.31 -10.17
N GLY A 362 -34.84 -6.54 -8.90
CA GLY A 362 -35.66 -7.67 -8.48
C GLY A 362 -34.92 -9.00 -8.36
N GLU A 363 -33.62 -9.03 -8.64
CA GLU A 363 -32.81 -10.26 -8.64
C GLU A 363 -31.74 -10.23 -7.53
N TRP A 364 -31.45 -11.40 -6.96
CA TRP A 364 -30.41 -11.57 -5.98
C TRP A 364 -29.12 -12.08 -6.62
N TYR A 365 -27.98 -11.49 -6.23
CA TYR A 365 -26.65 -11.84 -6.69
C TYR A 365 -25.79 -12.24 -5.50
N THR A 366 -25.18 -13.43 -5.55
CA THR A 366 -24.28 -13.95 -4.53
C THR A 366 -22.83 -13.77 -5.01
N PRO A 367 -21.95 -13.06 -4.28
CA PRO A 367 -20.55 -12.92 -4.66
C PRO A 367 -19.83 -14.26 -4.53
N THR A 368 -18.97 -14.60 -5.50
CA THR A 368 -18.26 -15.88 -5.57
C THR A 368 -16.76 -15.75 -5.78
N GLY A 369 -16.25 -14.54 -6.08
CA GLY A 369 -14.83 -14.31 -6.29
C GLY A 369 -14.55 -12.89 -6.76
N MET A 370 -13.26 -12.61 -6.92
CA MET A 370 -12.77 -11.34 -7.44
C MET A 370 -12.03 -11.56 -8.75
N ARG A 371 -12.04 -10.56 -9.62
CA ARG A 371 -11.17 -10.46 -10.77
C ARG A 371 -10.35 -9.17 -10.67
N GLY A 372 -9.08 -9.33 -10.28
CA GLY A 372 -8.23 -8.19 -9.91
C GLY A 372 -8.77 -7.46 -8.68
N TRP A 373 -8.56 -6.15 -8.61
CA TRP A 373 -8.97 -5.29 -7.50
C TRP A 373 -10.27 -4.51 -7.74
N SER A 374 -10.77 -4.49 -8.99
CA SER A 374 -11.84 -3.60 -9.44
C SER A 374 -13.13 -4.31 -9.83
N ARG A 375 -13.17 -5.65 -9.78
CA ARG A 375 -14.33 -6.42 -10.25
C ARG A 375 -14.68 -7.56 -9.33
N VAL A 376 -15.97 -7.69 -9.02
CA VAL A 376 -16.51 -8.80 -8.24
C VAL A 376 -17.30 -9.73 -9.16
N ILE A 377 -17.11 -11.03 -8.97
CA ILE A 377 -17.80 -12.09 -9.69
C ILE A 377 -19.01 -12.52 -8.85
N PHE A 378 -20.18 -12.53 -9.45
CA PHE A 378 -21.42 -12.93 -8.82
C PHE A 378 -22.07 -14.09 -9.57
N ARG A 379 -22.89 -14.83 -8.85
CA ARG A 379 -23.90 -15.74 -9.40
C ARG A 379 -25.29 -15.18 -9.16
N LYS A 380 -26.10 -15.13 -10.22
CA LYS A 380 -27.50 -14.71 -10.16
C LYS A 380 -28.32 -15.81 -9.52
N GLY A 381 -29.25 -15.46 -8.63
CA GLY A 381 -30.01 -16.43 -7.86
C GLY A 381 -31.04 -17.20 -8.67
N SER A 382 -31.62 -16.60 -9.73
CA SER A 382 -32.70 -17.21 -10.51
C SER A 382 -32.24 -18.30 -11.48
N ASP A 383 -31.06 -18.14 -12.10
CA ASP A 383 -30.58 -19.02 -13.18
C ASP A 383 -29.13 -19.46 -13.00
N ASN A 384 -28.49 -19.08 -11.88
CA ASN A 384 -27.10 -19.36 -11.55
C ASN A 384 -26.07 -18.83 -12.58
N THR A 385 -26.45 -17.89 -13.44
CA THR A 385 -25.55 -17.30 -14.42
C THR A 385 -24.48 -16.44 -13.75
N ARG A 386 -23.29 -16.39 -14.38
CA ARG A 386 -22.15 -15.64 -13.89
C ARG A 386 -22.22 -14.19 -14.38
N HIS A 387 -22.14 -13.24 -13.45
CA HIS A 387 -22.07 -11.81 -13.72
C HIS A 387 -20.79 -11.22 -13.13
N ILE A 388 -20.25 -10.19 -13.78
CA ILE A 388 -19.07 -9.48 -13.30
C ILE A 388 -19.45 -8.01 -13.21
N PHE A 389 -19.38 -7.44 -12.00
CA PHE A 389 -19.65 -6.04 -11.75
C PHE A 389 -18.37 -5.32 -11.34
N THR A 390 -18.19 -4.09 -11.84
CA THR A 390 -17.10 -3.19 -11.41
C THR A 390 -17.41 -2.62 -10.02
N LEU A 391 -16.37 -2.17 -9.31
CA LEU A 391 -16.55 -1.50 -8.02
C LEU A 391 -17.39 -0.24 -8.15
N ASP A 392 -17.23 0.53 -9.23
CA ASP A 392 -18.00 1.75 -9.49
C ASP A 392 -19.50 1.45 -9.68
N TYR A 393 -19.82 0.38 -10.40
CA TYR A 393 -21.20 -0.08 -10.53
C TYR A 393 -21.76 -0.53 -9.17
N LEU A 394 -21.00 -1.30 -8.41
CA LEU A 394 -21.40 -1.77 -7.09
C LEU A 394 -21.54 -0.64 -6.08
N LEU A 395 -20.75 0.42 -6.22
CA LEU A 395 -20.84 1.62 -5.40
C LEU A 395 -22.21 2.31 -5.54
N GLN A 396 -22.73 2.38 -6.77
CA GLN A 396 -24.06 2.94 -7.03
C GLN A 396 -25.19 2.13 -6.36
N HIS A 397 -24.94 0.83 -6.11
CA HIS A 397 -25.86 -0.10 -5.45
C HIS A 397 -25.52 -0.39 -3.99
N LEU A 398 -24.65 0.39 -3.36
CA LEU A 398 -24.21 0.17 -1.98
C LEU A 398 -25.36 0.02 -0.96
N PRO A 399 -26.49 0.74 -1.05
CA PRO A 399 -27.64 0.54 -0.16
C PRO A 399 -28.40 -0.79 -0.35
N ASN A 400 -28.17 -1.46 -1.47
CA ASN A 400 -28.94 -2.66 -1.89
C ASN A 400 -28.30 -3.99 -1.40
N TRP A 401 -27.23 -3.89 -0.62
CA TRP A 401 -26.60 -5.06 -0.04
C TRP A 401 -27.41 -5.60 1.15
N GLU A 402 -27.45 -6.93 1.25
CA GLU A 402 -28.02 -7.61 2.42
C GLU A 402 -27.35 -7.12 3.71
N ARG A 403 -28.14 -6.81 4.73
CA ARG A 403 -27.56 -6.42 6.01
C ARG A 403 -26.80 -7.64 6.61
N PRO A 404 -25.60 -7.45 7.18
CA PRO A 404 -24.86 -8.54 7.77
C PRO A 404 -25.73 -9.19 8.86
N LYS A 405 -25.91 -10.51 8.77
CA LYS A 405 -26.51 -11.27 9.87
C LYS A 405 -25.65 -11.00 11.10
N ARG A 406 -26.26 -10.50 12.20
CA ARG A 406 -25.54 -10.33 13.46
C ARG A 406 -24.95 -11.69 13.82
N ARG A 407 -23.64 -11.86 13.63
CA ARG A 407 -22.91 -13.02 14.18
C ARG A 407 -23.18 -12.98 15.68
N GLY A 408 -23.90 -13.99 16.19
CA GLY A 408 -24.09 -14.14 17.63
C GLY A 408 -22.71 -14.04 18.29
N LYS A 409 -22.60 -13.22 19.32
CA LYS A 409 -21.36 -13.03 20.06
C LYS A 409 -20.79 -14.42 20.37
N ARG A 410 -19.79 -14.87 19.61
CA ARG A 410 -18.98 -16.03 20.02
C ARG A 410 -18.43 -15.64 21.39
N ALA A 411 -18.87 -16.34 22.40
CA ALA A 411 -18.38 -16.16 23.77
C ALA A 411 -16.83 -16.21 23.70
N LYS A 412 -16.17 -15.08 23.97
CA LYS A 412 -14.73 -15.07 24.16
C LYS A 412 -14.47 -16.06 25.28
N LYS A 413 -14.00 -17.28 24.97
CA LYS A 413 -13.39 -18.15 25.95
C LYS A 413 -12.15 -17.38 26.44
N SER A 414 -12.30 -16.73 27.57
CA SER A 414 -11.24 -16.14 28.34
C SER A 414 -10.18 -17.24 28.58
N PRO A 415 -8.91 -17.04 28.22
CA PRO A 415 -7.88 -17.99 28.62
C PRO A 415 -7.83 -17.98 30.14
N ALA A 416 -8.03 -19.18 30.73
CA ALA A 416 -7.99 -19.36 32.16
C ALA A 416 -6.63 -18.86 32.68
N ARG A 417 -6.63 -17.79 33.45
CA ARG A 417 -5.46 -17.30 34.18
C ARG A 417 -4.97 -18.44 35.07
N LYS A 418 -3.90 -19.13 34.68
CA LYS A 418 -3.14 -19.98 35.57
C LYS A 418 -2.60 -19.11 36.71
N ARG A 419 -3.22 -19.22 37.88
CA ARG A 419 -2.70 -18.68 39.12
C ARG A 419 -1.35 -19.37 39.37
N ILE A 420 -0.25 -18.66 39.17
CA ILE A 420 1.06 -19.07 39.71
C ILE A 420 0.97 -18.94 41.22
N ARG A 421 0.88 -20.08 41.91
CA ARG A 421 1.10 -20.15 43.38
C ARG A 421 2.57 -19.80 43.61
N ARG A 422 2.81 -18.63 44.19
CA ARG A 422 4.08 -18.36 44.84
C ARG A 422 4.12 -19.24 46.10
N THR A 423 4.99 -20.24 46.09
CA THR A 423 5.43 -20.91 47.30
C THR A 423 6.49 -20.01 47.93
N SER A 424 6.16 -19.39 49.05
CA SER A 424 7.13 -18.85 49.99
C SER A 424 7.87 -20.03 50.66
N ASN A 425 9.16 -20.12 50.43
CA ASN A 425 10.04 -20.85 51.35
C ASN A 425 10.93 -19.82 52.01
N ASP A 426 10.60 -19.59 53.32
CA ASP A 426 11.55 -19.15 54.31
C ASP A 426 12.52 -20.30 54.62
N GLN A 427 13.78 -20.04 54.44
CA GLN A 427 14.89 -20.32 55.36
C GLN A 427 16.23 -19.86 54.78
#